data_163fe222e0f2b8c32425171d3a8fad14
#
_entry.id   163fe222e0f2b8c32425171d3a8fad14
#
_cell.length_a   1.000
_cell.length_b   1.000
_cell.length_c   1.000
_cell.angle_alpha   90.00
_cell.angle_beta   90.00
_cell.angle_gamma   90.00
#
_symmetry.space_group_name_H-M   'P 1'
#
loop_
_entity.id
_entity.type
_entity.pdbx_description
1 polymer ?
#
loop_
_entity_poly.entity_id
_entity_poly.type
_entity_poly.pdbx_seq_one_letter_code
_entity_poly.pdbx_strand_id
1 'polypeptide(L)'
;MENKHCYKFLPYETKKAGVLDGCVDATYIIHLIDNGRKGNILKQLKRVIPTKTIYIIENPGFKKCKKILKEQKSQFDLIDAFLNAFYHAKENNYNNILILEDDFIWNDKLNDEKVGNSICNFINEKNDTNFIYSLGCAPFMKINMGNEHQRVIFPATAHSLIYGKKFREKMLESKEKDRISEAFQLFTHWDFQIYYSETTHYFCYKSPLCYQIFPQTENQKNWPTLGGVLYIQLGIIRLLKLDKQPSPGFEILYVVGDVTFYILLLIVIYFIYRLTKFVSNRKIFKNKVLKTS
;
A
#
# COMPACT_ATOMS: atom_id res chain seq x y z
N MET A 1 22.86 5.71 -8.01
CA MET A 1 21.49 5.79 -8.58
C MET A 1 21.58 5.78 -10.10
N GLU A 2 21.28 4.63 -10.71
CA GLU A 2 21.61 4.39 -12.13
C GLU A 2 20.73 5.17 -13.11
N ASN A 3 19.45 5.39 -12.75
CA ASN A 3 18.46 6.02 -13.63
C ASN A 3 18.08 7.46 -13.25
N LYS A 4 18.85 8.13 -12.38
CA LYS A 4 18.54 9.50 -11.88
C LYS A 4 18.29 10.50 -13.00
N HIS A 5 18.98 10.37 -14.12
CA HIS A 5 18.87 11.25 -15.28
C HIS A 5 17.49 11.21 -15.96
N CYS A 6 16.71 10.13 -15.73
CA CYS A 6 15.36 9.99 -16.29
C CYS A 6 14.29 10.68 -15.44
N TYR A 7 14.59 11.12 -14.23
CA TYR A 7 13.61 11.68 -13.31
C TYR A 7 13.84 13.16 -13.05
N LYS A 8 12.77 13.96 -13.09
CA LYS A 8 12.80 15.36 -12.68
C LYS A 8 11.94 15.55 -11.45
N PHE A 9 12.55 16.03 -10.37
CA PHE A 9 11.86 16.36 -9.12
C PHE A 9 11.45 17.83 -9.17
N LEU A 10 10.20 18.10 -9.51
CA LEU A 10 9.66 19.45 -9.62
C LEU A 10 9.01 19.85 -8.29
N PRO A 11 9.53 20.86 -7.58
CA PRO A 11 8.89 21.34 -6.38
C PRO A 11 7.53 21.96 -6.70
N TYR A 12 6.53 21.66 -5.90
CA TYR A 12 5.24 22.31 -5.93
C TYR A 12 5.17 23.34 -4.79
N GLU A 13 5.19 24.60 -5.15
CA GLU A 13 5.16 25.70 -4.18
C GLU A 13 3.78 25.86 -3.56
N THR A 14 3.72 25.88 -2.23
CA THR A 14 2.52 26.15 -1.46
C THR A 14 2.85 27.02 -0.24
N LYS A 15 1.96 27.96 0.08
CA LYS A 15 2.03 28.74 1.32
C LYS A 15 1.23 28.11 2.45
N LYS A 16 0.44 27.09 2.15
CA LYS A 16 -0.41 26.40 3.13
C LYS A 16 0.41 25.35 3.88
N ALA A 17 0.15 25.21 5.16
CA ALA A 17 0.62 24.07 5.94
C ALA A 17 -0.05 22.79 5.42
N GLY A 18 0.69 21.69 5.45
CA GLY A 18 0.18 20.38 5.10
C GLY A 18 -0.51 19.71 6.28
N VAL A 19 -1.53 18.92 6.00
CA VAL A 19 -2.30 18.20 7.04
C VAL A 19 -1.48 17.12 7.76
N LEU A 20 -0.32 16.74 7.20
CA LEU A 20 0.59 15.73 7.75
C LEU A 20 1.98 16.29 8.11
N ASP A 21 2.17 17.61 8.12
CA ASP A 21 3.48 18.24 8.42
C ASP A 21 4.05 17.83 9.80
N GLY A 22 3.19 17.41 10.74
CA GLY A 22 3.63 16.95 12.06
C GLY A 22 4.31 15.57 12.07
N CYS A 23 4.31 14.82 10.94
CA CYS A 23 4.83 13.46 10.89
C CYS A 23 5.40 13.01 9.54
N VAL A 24 5.21 13.79 8.48
CA VAL A 24 5.68 13.49 7.11
C VAL A 24 6.46 14.69 6.59
N ASP A 25 7.73 14.49 6.26
CA ASP A 25 8.64 15.58 5.85
C ASP A 25 8.39 16.05 4.42
N ALA A 26 8.02 15.11 3.53
CA ALA A 26 7.79 15.43 2.12
C ALA A 26 6.78 14.48 1.47
N THR A 27 6.07 15.01 0.47
CA THR A 27 5.22 14.24 -0.43
C THR A 27 5.84 14.16 -1.81
N TYR A 28 5.87 12.96 -2.37
CA TYR A 28 6.30 12.69 -3.73
C TYR A 28 5.11 12.20 -4.55
N ILE A 29 4.88 12.79 -5.71
CA ILE A 29 3.82 12.38 -6.63
C ILE A 29 4.47 11.83 -7.87
N ILE A 30 4.40 10.53 -8.09
CA ILE A 30 4.94 9.87 -9.28
C ILE A 30 3.99 10.13 -10.44
N HIS A 31 4.48 10.85 -11.45
CA HIS A 31 3.71 11.24 -12.61
C HIS A 31 4.37 10.73 -13.90
N LEU A 32 3.68 9.83 -14.59
CA LEU A 32 4.07 9.41 -15.93
C LEU A 32 3.74 10.55 -16.92
N ILE A 33 4.76 11.12 -17.54
CA ILE A 33 4.59 12.25 -18.49
C ILE A 33 3.67 11.80 -19.65
N ASP A 34 2.85 12.75 -20.13
CA ASP A 34 1.94 12.58 -21.27
C ASP A 34 0.78 11.58 -21.06
N ASN A 35 0.51 11.15 -19.83
CA ASN A 35 -0.66 10.33 -19.53
C ASN A 35 -1.97 11.11 -19.27
N GLY A 36 -1.92 12.45 -19.41
CA GLY A 36 -3.07 13.34 -19.23
C GLY A 36 -3.49 13.62 -17.79
N ARG A 37 -2.78 13.07 -16.76
CA ARG A 37 -3.20 13.14 -15.36
C ARG A 37 -2.66 14.34 -14.57
N LYS A 38 -1.77 15.15 -15.14
CA LYS A 38 -1.19 16.32 -14.45
C LYS A 38 -2.28 17.30 -13.94
N GLY A 39 -3.35 17.46 -14.70
CA GLY A 39 -4.50 18.27 -14.29
C GLY A 39 -5.21 17.74 -13.05
N ASN A 40 -5.32 16.40 -12.91
CA ASN A 40 -5.86 15.77 -11.72
C ASN A 40 -4.97 16.03 -10.50
N ILE A 41 -3.66 15.86 -10.61
CA ILE A 41 -2.70 16.14 -9.53
C ILE A 41 -2.92 17.56 -8.99
N LEU A 42 -2.92 18.57 -9.87
CA LEU A 42 -3.11 19.97 -9.48
C LEU A 42 -4.49 20.22 -8.85
N LYS A 43 -5.54 19.56 -9.35
CA LYS A 43 -6.89 19.63 -8.78
C LYS A 43 -6.91 19.06 -7.36
N GLN A 44 -6.27 17.93 -7.12
CA GLN A 44 -6.23 17.28 -5.80
C GLN A 44 -5.38 18.10 -4.81
N LEU A 45 -4.26 18.68 -5.23
CA LEU A 45 -3.43 19.54 -4.38
C LEU A 45 -4.12 20.86 -4.01
N LYS A 46 -5.07 21.35 -4.81
CA LYS A 46 -5.93 22.49 -4.42
C LYS A 46 -6.92 22.12 -3.33
N ARG A 47 -7.35 20.85 -3.25
CA ARG A 47 -8.31 20.36 -2.22
C ARG A 47 -7.63 20.07 -0.90
N VAL A 48 -6.52 19.34 -0.94
CA VAL A 48 -5.75 18.95 0.25
C VAL A 48 -4.27 19.15 -0.05
N ILE A 49 -3.58 19.87 0.83
CA ILE A 49 -2.12 19.95 0.87
C ILE A 49 -1.65 18.90 1.88
N PRO A 50 -1.02 17.80 1.44
CA PRO A 50 -0.61 16.73 2.35
C PRO A 50 0.57 17.16 3.24
N THR A 51 1.59 17.77 2.66
CA THR A 51 2.77 18.32 3.35
C THR A 51 3.18 19.65 2.73
N LYS A 52 3.93 20.46 3.48
CA LYS A 52 4.49 21.73 2.96
C LYS A 52 5.50 21.49 1.85
N THR A 53 6.29 20.42 1.94
CA THR A 53 7.27 20.04 0.91
C THR A 53 6.65 19.01 -0.02
N ILE A 54 6.47 19.36 -1.29
CA ILE A 54 5.88 18.47 -2.31
C ILE A 54 6.75 18.47 -3.55
N TYR A 55 7.02 17.26 -4.07
CA TYR A 55 7.70 17.06 -5.34
C TYR A 55 6.81 16.29 -6.31
N ILE A 56 6.63 16.81 -7.52
CA ILE A 56 6.07 16.05 -8.63
C ILE A 56 7.24 15.42 -9.36
N ILE A 57 7.33 14.09 -9.35
CA ILE A 57 8.37 13.33 -10.03
C ILE A 57 7.91 13.06 -11.47
N GLU A 58 8.44 13.82 -12.43
CA GLU A 58 8.19 13.55 -13.83
C GLU A 58 8.99 12.32 -14.27
N ASN A 59 8.26 11.27 -14.65
CA ASN A 59 8.78 10.02 -15.19
C ASN A 59 8.39 9.93 -16.69
N PRO A 60 9.34 9.97 -17.64
CA PRO A 60 9.04 9.81 -19.07
C PRO A 60 8.66 8.34 -19.44
N GLY A 61 8.81 7.40 -18.50
CA GLY A 61 8.63 5.99 -18.77
C GLY A 61 9.81 5.33 -19.46
N PHE A 62 9.98 4.02 -19.29
CA PHE A 62 11.11 3.25 -19.86
C PHE A 62 11.15 3.27 -21.40
N LYS A 63 10.03 3.51 -22.06
CA LYS A 63 9.97 3.62 -23.53
C LYS A 63 10.59 4.90 -24.08
N LYS A 64 10.59 5.98 -23.28
CA LYS A 64 11.07 7.32 -23.66
C LYS A 64 12.41 7.70 -23.04
N CYS A 65 12.81 7.02 -21.98
CA CYS A 65 14.13 7.19 -21.36
C CYS A 65 14.74 5.80 -21.12
N LYS A 66 15.93 5.58 -21.66
CA LYS A 66 16.65 4.29 -21.47
C LYS A 66 17.01 4.14 -19.99
N LYS A 67 16.43 3.14 -19.34
CA LYS A 67 16.65 2.78 -17.94
C LYS A 67 17.25 1.39 -17.81
N ILE A 68 18.07 1.22 -16.78
CA ILE A 68 18.55 -0.08 -16.36
C ILE A 68 17.48 -0.66 -15.44
N LEU A 69 16.62 -1.51 -15.98
CA LEU A 69 15.54 -2.20 -15.26
C LEU A 69 15.78 -3.70 -15.38
N LYS A 70 15.28 -4.48 -14.41
CA LYS A 70 15.32 -5.95 -14.51
C LYS A 70 14.64 -6.44 -15.79
N GLU A 71 13.46 -5.89 -16.09
CA GLU A 71 12.74 -6.09 -17.33
C GLU A 71 12.20 -4.75 -17.82
N GLN A 72 12.19 -4.55 -19.14
CA GLN A 72 11.64 -3.33 -19.75
C GLN A 72 10.10 -3.37 -19.75
N LYS A 73 9.51 -3.31 -18.54
CA LYS A 73 8.07 -3.34 -18.29
C LYS A 73 7.64 -2.22 -17.36
N SER A 74 6.39 -1.79 -17.48
CA SER A 74 5.82 -0.67 -16.71
C SER A 74 5.88 -0.85 -15.19
N GLN A 75 5.74 -2.08 -14.69
CA GLN A 75 5.84 -2.38 -13.27
C GLN A 75 7.24 -2.14 -12.70
N PHE A 76 8.31 -2.52 -13.44
CA PHE A 76 9.69 -2.27 -13.01
C PHE A 76 10.06 -0.80 -13.15
N ASP A 77 9.47 -0.10 -14.11
CA ASP A 77 9.60 1.35 -14.24
C ASP A 77 8.96 2.10 -13.06
N LEU A 78 7.81 1.63 -12.59
CA LEU A 78 7.16 2.18 -11.40
C LEU A 78 8.00 1.92 -10.14
N ILE A 79 8.50 0.70 -9.93
CA ILE A 79 9.40 0.37 -8.82
C ILE A 79 10.65 1.26 -8.83
N ASP A 80 11.24 1.48 -10.01
CA ASP A 80 12.42 2.35 -10.14
C ASP A 80 12.09 3.81 -9.75
N ALA A 81 10.89 4.30 -10.08
CA ALA A 81 10.43 5.62 -9.66
C ALA A 81 10.28 5.73 -8.12
N PHE A 82 9.74 4.70 -7.44
CA PHE A 82 9.69 4.65 -5.98
C PHE A 82 11.09 4.66 -5.37
N LEU A 83 12.01 3.85 -5.89
CA LEU A 83 13.40 3.82 -5.42
C LEU A 83 14.09 5.16 -5.60
N ASN A 84 13.84 5.88 -6.71
CA ASN A 84 14.38 7.22 -6.92
C ASN A 84 13.82 8.24 -5.91
N ALA A 85 12.53 8.14 -5.53
CA ALA A 85 11.96 8.94 -4.44
C ALA A 85 12.63 8.62 -3.09
N PHE A 86 12.91 7.34 -2.80
CA PHE A 86 13.60 6.95 -1.57
C PHE A 86 15.04 7.48 -1.50
N TYR A 87 15.77 7.45 -2.62
CA TYR A 87 17.12 8.03 -2.69
C TYR A 87 17.09 9.54 -2.48
N HIS A 88 16.19 10.26 -3.16
CA HIS A 88 16.05 11.70 -2.99
C HIS A 88 15.70 12.06 -1.54
N ALA A 89 14.81 11.29 -0.90
CA ALA A 89 14.47 11.47 0.49
C ALA A 89 15.64 11.21 1.44
N LYS A 90 16.51 10.22 1.13
CA LYS A 90 17.75 9.95 1.88
C LYS A 90 18.73 11.10 1.73
N GLU A 91 18.94 11.63 0.51
CA GLU A 91 19.82 12.78 0.24
C GLU A 91 19.36 14.04 1.01
N ASN A 92 18.06 14.20 1.25
CA ASN A 92 17.47 15.33 2.00
C ASN A 92 17.25 15.05 3.50
N ASN A 93 17.70 13.90 4.01
CA ASN A 93 17.54 13.48 5.41
C ASN A 93 16.09 13.43 5.91
N TYR A 94 15.11 13.14 5.06
CA TYR A 94 13.71 12.99 5.45
C TYR A 94 13.49 11.70 6.24
N ASN A 95 12.71 11.76 7.32
CA ASN A 95 12.35 10.62 8.15
C ASN A 95 11.19 9.83 7.55
N ASN A 96 10.06 10.49 7.34
CA ASN A 96 8.89 9.86 6.74
C ASN A 96 8.51 10.60 5.46
N ILE A 97 8.12 9.86 4.43
CA ILE A 97 7.66 10.46 3.18
C ILE A 97 6.36 9.82 2.73
N LEU A 98 5.50 10.63 2.14
CA LEU A 98 4.31 10.15 1.44
C LEU A 98 4.62 10.00 -0.05
N ILE A 99 4.30 8.85 -0.63
CA ILE A 99 4.32 8.68 -2.09
C ILE A 99 2.90 8.48 -2.59
N LEU A 100 2.57 9.23 -3.64
CA LEU A 100 1.29 9.16 -4.35
C LEU A 100 1.54 8.77 -5.82
N GLU A 101 0.65 7.94 -6.38
CA GLU A 101 0.54 7.74 -7.82
C GLU A 101 -0.39 8.81 -8.42
N ASP A 102 -0.23 9.16 -9.68
CA ASP A 102 -0.90 10.31 -10.32
C ASP A 102 -2.42 10.18 -10.55
N ASP A 103 -3.00 9.05 -10.15
CA ASP A 103 -4.44 8.77 -10.18
C ASP A 103 -5.11 8.80 -8.79
N PHE A 104 -4.39 9.34 -7.80
CA PHE A 104 -4.94 9.52 -6.45
C PHE A 104 -6.10 10.52 -6.43
N ILE A 105 -7.04 10.29 -5.51
CA ILE A 105 -8.16 11.19 -5.21
C ILE A 105 -8.31 11.29 -3.70
N TRP A 106 -8.26 12.50 -3.15
CA TRP A 106 -8.45 12.70 -1.72
C TRP A 106 -9.89 12.47 -1.27
N ASN A 107 -10.04 11.80 -0.14
CA ASN A 107 -11.26 11.88 0.66
C ASN A 107 -11.20 13.16 1.51
N ASP A 108 -12.29 13.93 1.55
CA ASP A 108 -12.35 15.20 2.28
C ASP A 108 -12.17 15.03 3.80
N LYS A 109 -12.34 13.83 4.34
CA LYS A 109 -12.02 13.50 5.74
C LYS A 109 -10.57 13.81 6.12
N LEU A 110 -9.64 13.80 5.16
CA LEU A 110 -8.25 14.12 5.44
C LEU A 110 -8.04 15.61 5.78
N ASN A 111 -9.01 16.50 5.45
CA ASN A 111 -8.98 17.90 5.87
C ASN A 111 -9.39 18.11 7.33
N ASP A 112 -9.92 17.09 8.01
CA ASP A 112 -10.21 17.17 9.44
C ASP A 112 -8.90 17.13 10.22
N GLU A 113 -8.60 18.20 10.95
CA GLU A 113 -7.39 18.33 11.77
C GLU A 113 -7.26 17.18 12.79
N LYS A 114 -8.37 16.67 13.32
CA LYS A 114 -8.36 15.53 14.23
C LYS A 114 -7.85 14.28 13.56
N VAL A 115 -8.20 14.06 12.29
CA VAL A 115 -7.72 12.92 11.49
C VAL A 115 -6.23 13.06 11.22
N GLY A 116 -5.77 14.24 10.78
CA GLY A 116 -4.35 14.52 10.57
C GLY A 116 -3.52 14.30 11.83
N ASN A 117 -3.96 14.89 12.95
CA ASN A 117 -3.29 14.74 14.24
C ASN A 117 -3.27 13.28 14.73
N SER A 118 -4.37 12.53 14.57
CA SER A 118 -4.44 11.11 14.93
C SER A 118 -3.40 10.30 14.14
N ILE A 119 -3.29 10.54 12.82
CA ILE A 119 -2.30 9.89 11.96
C ILE A 119 -0.89 10.25 12.41
N CYS A 120 -0.61 11.52 12.65
CA CYS A 120 0.72 11.97 13.04
C CYS A 120 1.15 11.40 14.39
N ASN A 121 0.27 11.37 15.37
CA ASN A 121 0.57 10.74 16.66
C ASN A 121 0.94 9.28 16.49
N PHE A 122 0.14 8.52 15.72
CA PHE A 122 0.40 7.11 15.45
C PHE A 122 1.72 6.88 14.72
N ILE A 123 2.02 7.67 13.69
CA ILE A 123 3.26 7.55 12.90
C ILE A 123 4.48 7.87 13.78
N ASN A 124 4.40 8.93 14.60
CA ASN A 124 5.49 9.30 15.48
C ASN A 124 5.81 8.23 16.53
N GLU A 125 4.79 7.52 17.03
CA GLU A 125 5.00 6.34 17.89
C GLU A 125 5.68 5.16 17.16
N LYS A 126 5.61 5.10 15.84
CA LYS A 126 6.17 4.02 15.02
C LYS A 126 7.52 4.34 14.38
N ASN A 127 8.05 5.56 14.55
CA ASN A 127 9.30 6.01 13.90
C ASN A 127 10.48 5.06 14.11
N ASP A 128 10.53 4.37 15.24
CA ASP A 128 11.57 3.37 15.53
C ASP A 128 11.29 1.98 14.96
N THR A 129 10.22 1.79 14.23
CA THR A 129 9.85 0.51 13.63
C THR A 129 9.99 0.53 12.11
N ASN A 130 10.06 -0.65 11.51
CA ASN A 130 9.96 -0.80 10.06
C ASN A 130 8.48 -0.81 9.67
N PHE A 131 7.95 0.32 9.22
CA PHE A 131 6.51 0.45 8.92
C PHE A 131 6.21 1.10 7.57
N ILE A 132 5.01 0.82 7.10
CA ILE A 132 4.32 1.51 6.02
C ILE A 132 2.93 1.89 6.54
N TYR A 133 2.47 3.09 6.23
CA TYR A 133 1.13 3.53 6.56
C TYR A 133 0.39 3.95 5.30
N SER A 134 -0.76 3.33 5.05
CA SER A 134 -1.59 3.63 3.88
C SER A 134 -2.68 4.63 4.22
N LEU A 135 -2.80 5.67 3.40
CA LEU A 135 -3.96 6.57 3.44
C LEU A 135 -5.16 5.98 2.67
N GLY A 136 -4.89 4.99 1.79
CA GLY A 136 -5.93 4.24 1.08
C GLY A 136 -5.32 3.00 0.42
N CYS A 137 -5.94 1.84 0.66
CA CYS A 137 -5.55 0.57 0.06
C CYS A 137 -6.80 -0.27 -0.23
N ALA A 138 -6.65 -1.37 -0.94
CA ALA A 138 -7.65 -2.42 -1.01
C ALA A 138 -7.23 -3.56 -0.06
N PRO A 139 -7.63 -3.53 1.22
CA PRO A 139 -7.19 -4.50 2.21
C PRO A 139 -7.98 -5.80 2.06
N PHE A 140 -7.30 -6.94 1.95
CA PHE A 140 -7.96 -8.25 2.00
C PHE A 140 -8.39 -8.61 3.41
N MET A 141 -7.59 -8.23 4.41
CA MET A 141 -7.90 -8.44 5.81
C MET A 141 -7.29 -7.31 6.64
N LYS A 142 -8.05 -6.83 7.62
CA LYS A 142 -7.60 -5.84 8.59
C LYS A 142 -7.80 -6.35 10.01
N ILE A 143 -6.86 -6.03 10.88
CA ILE A 143 -6.93 -6.33 12.31
C ILE A 143 -7.18 -5.04 13.06
N ASN A 144 -8.31 -4.96 13.75
CA ASN A 144 -8.64 -3.83 14.61
C ASN A 144 -7.68 -3.79 15.82
N MET A 145 -7.06 -2.65 16.05
CA MET A 145 -6.11 -2.44 17.14
C MET A 145 -6.73 -1.72 18.35
N GLY A 146 -8.05 -1.56 18.36
CA GLY A 146 -8.77 -0.87 19.44
C GLY A 146 -8.75 0.67 19.35
N ASN A 147 -8.20 1.22 18.24
CA ASN A 147 -8.15 2.65 17.97
C ASN A 147 -8.56 2.97 16.53
N GLU A 148 -8.27 4.17 16.05
CA GLU A 148 -8.62 4.57 14.67
C GLU A 148 -7.69 3.96 13.60
N HIS A 149 -6.61 3.27 14.00
CA HIS A 149 -5.63 2.66 13.14
C HIS A 149 -5.78 1.14 13.15
N GLN A 150 -5.51 0.52 12.01
CA GLN A 150 -5.67 -0.92 11.81
C GLN A 150 -4.41 -1.48 11.18
N ARG A 151 -4.04 -2.70 11.60
CA ARG A 151 -2.99 -3.46 10.92
C ARG A 151 -3.57 -4.14 9.69
N VAL A 152 -2.93 -3.95 8.54
CA VAL A 152 -3.38 -4.58 7.29
C VAL A 152 -2.57 -5.85 7.05
N ILE A 153 -3.29 -6.90 6.70
CA ILE A 153 -2.74 -8.17 6.25
C ILE A 153 -3.19 -8.34 4.80
N PHE A 154 -2.22 -8.58 3.91
CA PHE A 154 -2.42 -8.63 2.46
C PHE A 154 -3.06 -7.35 1.89
N PRO A 155 -2.32 -6.23 1.91
CA PRO A 155 -2.75 -5.01 1.23
C PRO A 155 -2.68 -5.19 -0.29
N ALA A 156 -3.56 -4.54 -1.01
CA ALA A 156 -3.42 -4.29 -2.43
C ALA A 156 -3.50 -2.78 -2.67
N THR A 157 -2.90 -2.32 -3.78
CA THR A 157 -2.72 -0.92 -4.19
C THR A 157 -1.68 -0.15 -3.38
N ALA A 158 -0.80 0.56 -4.09
CA ALA A 158 0.29 1.32 -3.49
C ALA A 158 0.17 2.85 -3.77
N HIS A 159 -1.01 3.31 -4.16
CA HIS A 159 -1.23 4.66 -4.70
C HIS A 159 -1.06 5.80 -3.66
N SER A 160 -1.04 5.50 -2.36
CA SER A 160 -0.94 6.52 -1.30
C SER A 160 -0.36 5.94 -0.02
N LEU A 161 0.97 5.86 0.03
CA LEU A 161 1.69 5.21 1.12
C LEU A 161 2.70 6.15 1.78
N ILE A 162 2.67 6.19 3.11
CA ILE A 162 3.70 6.81 3.93
C ILE A 162 4.74 5.74 4.27
N TYR A 163 5.99 6.02 3.93
CA TYR A 163 7.13 5.14 4.14
C TYR A 163 8.03 5.67 5.24
N GLY A 164 8.19 4.91 6.32
CA GLY A 164 9.13 5.20 7.38
C GLY A 164 10.59 5.07 6.91
N LYS A 165 11.49 5.81 7.57
CA LYS A 165 12.93 5.84 7.24
C LYS A 165 13.55 4.44 7.24
N LYS A 166 13.31 3.64 8.28
CA LYS A 166 13.88 2.27 8.39
C LYS A 166 13.46 1.36 7.24
N PHE A 167 12.21 1.47 6.78
CA PHE A 167 11.75 0.72 5.61
C PHE A 167 12.52 1.14 4.36
N ARG A 168 12.62 2.44 4.10
CA ARG A 168 13.30 2.97 2.91
C ARG A 168 14.80 2.64 2.90
N GLU A 169 15.48 2.77 4.05
CA GLU A 169 16.88 2.40 4.20
C GLU A 169 17.11 0.92 3.89
N LYS A 170 16.28 0.04 4.47
CA LYS A 170 16.31 -1.40 4.18
C LYS A 170 16.12 -1.70 2.69
N MET A 171 15.20 -1.01 2.03
CA MET A 171 14.97 -1.16 0.58
C MET A 171 16.14 -0.67 -0.27
N LEU A 172 16.87 0.35 0.19
CA LEU A 172 18.01 0.92 -0.52
C LEU A 172 19.32 0.17 -0.25
N GLU A 173 19.52 -0.34 0.96
CA GLU A 173 20.74 -1.03 1.37
C GLU A 173 20.81 -2.45 0.81
N SER A 174 19.65 -3.03 0.55
CA SER A 174 19.63 -4.40 0.12
C SER A 174 20.17 -4.51 -1.30
N LYS A 175 21.26 -5.25 -1.46
CA LYS A 175 21.54 -6.01 -2.70
C LYS A 175 20.32 -6.86 -3.11
N GLU A 176 19.28 -6.86 -2.34
CA GLU A 176 17.92 -7.33 -2.43
C GLU A 176 17.07 -6.56 -3.44
N LYS A 177 17.59 -5.49 -4.10
CA LYS A 177 17.04 -5.05 -5.37
C LYS A 177 16.79 -6.26 -6.28
N ASP A 178 17.76 -7.13 -6.35
CA ASP A 178 17.71 -8.35 -7.15
C ASP A 178 16.93 -9.46 -6.43
N ARG A 179 17.06 -9.65 -5.12
CA ARG A 179 16.30 -10.63 -4.35
C ARG A 179 14.80 -10.31 -4.30
N ILE A 180 14.42 -9.05 -4.07
CA ILE A 180 13.01 -8.65 -4.18
C ILE A 180 12.52 -8.98 -5.58
N SER A 181 13.30 -8.70 -6.61
CA SER A 181 12.92 -9.00 -7.98
C SER A 181 12.92 -10.51 -8.29
N GLU A 182 13.76 -11.32 -7.67
CA GLU A 182 13.84 -12.78 -7.87
C GLU A 182 12.80 -13.55 -7.05
N ALA A 183 12.60 -13.24 -5.78
CA ALA A 183 11.59 -13.85 -4.94
C ALA A 183 10.16 -13.60 -5.45
N PHE A 184 9.98 -12.53 -6.25
CA PHE A 184 8.68 -12.07 -6.77
C PHE A 184 8.47 -12.33 -8.26
N GLN A 185 9.16 -13.29 -8.85
CA GLN A 185 8.80 -13.78 -10.20
C GLN A 185 7.33 -14.23 -10.29
N LEU A 186 6.72 -14.63 -9.16
CA LEU A 186 5.29 -14.98 -9.04
C LEU A 186 4.38 -13.77 -8.85
N PHE A 187 4.87 -12.68 -8.24
CA PHE A 187 4.10 -11.50 -7.89
C PHE A 187 4.85 -10.26 -8.38
N THR A 188 4.53 -9.82 -9.57
CA THR A 188 5.19 -8.70 -10.25
C THR A 188 4.72 -7.33 -9.78
N HIS A 189 3.95 -7.24 -8.69
CA HIS A 189 3.37 -6.01 -8.19
C HIS A 189 4.08 -5.51 -6.94
N TRP A 190 4.34 -4.20 -6.91
CA TRP A 190 4.98 -3.50 -5.81
C TRP A 190 4.28 -3.71 -4.46
N ASP A 191 2.95 -3.73 -4.44
CA ASP A 191 2.10 -3.95 -3.27
C ASP A 191 2.46 -5.24 -2.54
N PHE A 192 2.64 -6.33 -3.29
CA PHE A 192 3.04 -7.62 -2.73
C PHE A 192 4.51 -7.64 -2.31
N GLN A 193 5.39 -6.98 -3.05
CA GLN A 193 6.80 -6.88 -2.69
C GLN A 193 7.00 -6.21 -1.34
N ILE A 194 6.28 -5.12 -1.10
CA ILE A 194 6.28 -4.40 0.16
C ILE A 194 5.81 -5.30 1.30
N TYR A 195 4.74 -6.06 1.09
CA TYR A 195 4.16 -6.90 2.12
C TYR A 195 5.09 -8.02 2.59
N TYR A 196 5.83 -8.64 1.67
CA TYR A 196 6.72 -9.76 1.97
C TYR A 196 8.12 -9.34 2.42
N SER A 197 8.43 -8.04 2.48
CA SER A 197 9.66 -7.62 3.15
C SER A 197 9.56 -7.97 4.63
N GLU A 198 10.43 -8.89 5.08
CA GLU A 198 10.46 -9.39 6.45
C GLU A 198 10.38 -8.24 7.46
N THR A 199 9.56 -8.40 8.50
CA THR A 199 9.41 -7.46 9.61
C THR A 199 8.71 -6.13 9.31
N THR A 200 8.17 -5.93 8.11
CA THR A 200 7.43 -4.70 7.82
C THR A 200 6.03 -4.73 8.44
N HIS A 201 5.70 -3.70 9.18
CA HIS A 201 4.36 -3.49 9.71
C HIS A 201 3.58 -2.58 8.77
N TYR A 202 2.46 -3.07 8.24
CA TYR A 202 1.60 -2.31 7.37
C TYR A 202 0.34 -1.87 8.12
N PHE A 203 0.08 -0.56 8.11
CA PHE A 203 -1.04 0.04 8.81
C PHE A 203 -1.90 0.89 7.87
N CYS A 204 -3.15 1.14 8.26
CA CYS A 204 -4.02 2.10 7.62
C CYS A 204 -4.93 2.78 8.65
N TYR A 205 -5.57 3.88 8.26
CA TYR A 205 -6.68 4.46 9.00
C TYR A 205 -7.92 3.56 8.88
N LYS A 206 -8.84 3.62 9.84
CA LYS A 206 -10.08 2.80 9.86
C LYS A 206 -10.97 2.96 8.62
N SER A 207 -10.88 4.09 7.92
CA SER A 207 -11.59 4.36 6.67
C SER A 207 -10.63 4.90 5.61
N PRO A 208 -10.90 4.74 4.30
CA PRO A 208 -10.02 5.25 3.26
C PRO A 208 -9.98 6.78 3.27
N LEU A 209 -8.79 7.36 3.27
CA LEU A 209 -8.52 8.80 3.22
C LEU A 209 -8.02 9.25 1.83
N CYS A 210 -7.59 8.28 1.04
CA CYS A 210 -7.19 8.46 -0.34
C CYS A 210 -7.74 7.31 -1.18
N TYR A 211 -8.24 7.63 -2.35
CA TYR A 211 -8.79 6.68 -3.31
C TYR A 211 -7.91 6.61 -4.56
N GLN A 212 -8.15 5.57 -5.35
CA GLN A 212 -7.62 5.41 -6.69
C GLN A 212 -8.78 5.10 -7.66
N ILE A 213 -8.72 5.65 -8.87
CA ILE A 213 -9.55 5.16 -9.98
C ILE A 213 -8.70 4.18 -10.78
N PHE A 214 -9.28 3.03 -11.13
CA PHE A 214 -8.62 1.98 -11.91
C PHE A 214 -9.00 2.08 -13.41
N PRO A 215 -8.52 3.09 -14.15
CA PRO A 215 -8.71 3.13 -15.59
C PRO A 215 -7.91 2.01 -16.25
N GLN A 216 -8.21 1.71 -17.51
CA GLN A 216 -7.38 0.79 -18.27
C GLN A 216 -5.96 1.37 -18.42
N THR A 217 -4.96 0.70 -17.87
CA THR A 217 -3.55 1.10 -17.92
C THR A 217 -2.67 -0.01 -18.50
N GLU A 218 -1.45 0.33 -18.90
CA GLU A 218 -0.46 -0.68 -19.31
C GLU A 218 -0.12 -1.64 -18.16
N ASN A 219 -0.10 -1.16 -16.92
CA ASN A 219 0.11 -2.01 -15.74
C ASN A 219 -0.97 -3.06 -15.57
N GLN A 220 -2.23 -2.72 -15.84
CA GLN A 220 -3.34 -3.67 -15.74
C GLN A 220 -3.17 -4.89 -16.65
N LYS A 221 -2.52 -4.73 -17.82
CA LYS A 221 -2.21 -5.84 -18.74
C LYS A 221 -1.20 -6.84 -18.17
N ASN A 222 -0.41 -6.40 -17.18
CA ASN A 222 0.63 -7.20 -16.53
C ASN A 222 0.17 -7.80 -15.18
N TRP A 223 -1.10 -7.62 -14.80
CA TRP A 223 -1.62 -8.22 -13.59
C TRP A 223 -1.61 -9.75 -13.67
N PRO A 224 -1.41 -10.46 -12.54
CA PRO A 224 -1.30 -11.92 -12.55
C PRO A 224 -2.55 -12.57 -13.15
N THR A 225 -2.35 -13.38 -14.17
CA THR A 225 -3.44 -14.14 -14.81
C THR A 225 -3.62 -15.53 -14.19
N LEU A 226 -2.74 -15.94 -13.27
CA LEU A 226 -2.71 -17.27 -12.67
C LEU A 226 -4.06 -17.62 -12.02
N GLY A 227 -4.63 -18.75 -12.44
CA GLY A 227 -5.85 -19.30 -11.84
C GLY A 227 -7.09 -18.42 -11.98
N GLY A 228 -7.13 -17.49 -12.93
CA GLY A 228 -8.29 -16.61 -13.11
C GLY A 228 -8.34 -15.40 -12.17
N VAL A 229 -7.32 -15.18 -11.34
CA VAL A 229 -7.26 -14.05 -10.36
C VAL A 229 -7.48 -12.69 -11.03
N LEU A 230 -6.93 -12.48 -12.23
CA LEU A 230 -7.15 -11.26 -13.00
C LEU A 230 -8.65 -11.02 -13.28
N TYR A 231 -9.38 -12.06 -13.69
CA TYR A 231 -10.82 -11.94 -13.98
C TYR A 231 -11.63 -11.61 -12.73
N ILE A 232 -11.24 -12.18 -11.58
CA ILE A 232 -11.87 -11.89 -10.29
C ILE A 232 -11.59 -10.42 -9.92
N GLN A 233 -10.35 -9.94 -10.02
CA GLN A 233 -10.00 -8.55 -9.74
C GLN A 233 -10.74 -7.57 -10.66
N LEU A 234 -10.77 -7.82 -11.96
CA LEU A 234 -11.52 -7.01 -12.92
C LEU A 234 -13.03 -7.06 -12.64
N GLY A 235 -13.55 -8.22 -12.24
CA GLY A 235 -14.94 -8.40 -11.82
C GLY A 235 -15.27 -7.52 -10.60
N ILE A 236 -14.44 -7.53 -9.58
CA ILE A 236 -14.59 -6.70 -8.37
C ILE A 236 -14.52 -5.21 -8.73
N ILE A 237 -13.54 -4.78 -9.54
CA ILE A 237 -13.40 -3.38 -9.97
C ILE A 237 -14.68 -2.91 -10.66
N ARG A 238 -15.24 -3.71 -11.58
CA ARG A 238 -16.46 -3.38 -12.31
C ARG A 238 -17.70 -3.41 -11.40
N LEU A 239 -17.82 -4.42 -10.54
CA LEU A 239 -18.93 -4.57 -9.58
C LEU A 239 -18.98 -3.36 -8.64
N LEU A 240 -17.85 -2.93 -8.13
CA LEU A 240 -17.71 -1.78 -7.23
C LEU A 240 -17.57 -0.45 -7.97
N LYS A 241 -17.62 -0.45 -9.31
CA LYS A 241 -17.48 0.73 -10.20
C LYS A 241 -16.18 1.54 -9.95
N LEU A 242 -15.12 0.88 -9.49
CA LEU A 242 -13.84 1.52 -9.17
C LEU A 242 -13.10 2.05 -10.42
N ASP A 243 -13.52 1.66 -11.60
CA ASP A 243 -13.05 2.17 -12.89
C ASP A 243 -13.65 3.54 -13.25
N LYS A 244 -14.73 3.94 -12.56
CA LYS A 244 -15.49 5.18 -12.85
C LYS A 244 -15.52 6.15 -11.68
N GLN A 245 -15.69 5.61 -10.47
CA GLN A 245 -15.80 6.40 -9.24
C GLN A 245 -15.21 5.63 -8.05
N PRO A 246 -14.50 6.30 -7.14
CA PRO A 246 -13.84 5.61 -6.02
C PRO A 246 -14.83 5.21 -4.91
N SER A 247 -15.81 6.05 -4.62
CA SER A 247 -16.81 5.84 -3.56
C SER A 247 -18.15 5.38 -4.16
N PRO A 248 -18.87 4.42 -3.53
CA PRO A 248 -18.60 3.79 -2.24
C PRO A 248 -17.71 2.53 -2.33
N GLY A 249 -17.09 2.25 -3.48
CA GLY A 249 -16.38 1.00 -3.71
C GLY A 249 -15.21 0.77 -2.75
N PHE A 250 -14.41 1.79 -2.48
CA PHE A 250 -13.29 1.67 -1.52
C PHE A 250 -13.78 1.47 -0.09
N GLU A 251 -14.87 2.11 0.33
CA GLU A 251 -15.47 1.92 1.64
C GLU A 251 -15.95 0.47 1.82
N ILE A 252 -16.55 -0.10 0.78
CA ILE A 252 -16.97 -1.52 0.78
C ILE A 252 -15.75 -2.43 0.94
N LEU A 253 -14.63 -2.18 0.24
CA LEU A 253 -13.41 -2.96 0.40
C LEU A 253 -12.87 -2.90 1.83
N TYR A 254 -12.95 -1.74 2.49
CA TYR A 254 -12.54 -1.60 3.88
C TYR A 254 -13.42 -2.41 4.83
N VAL A 255 -14.73 -2.40 4.63
CA VAL A 255 -15.68 -3.23 5.41
C VAL A 255 -15.42 -4.72 5.17
N VAL A 256 -15.20 -5.13 3.92
CA VAL A 256 -14.86 -6.52 3.58
C VAL A 256 -13.57 -6.96 4.27
N GLY A 257 -12.56 -6.08 4.31
CA GLY A 257 -11.31 -6.38 5.03
C GLY A 257 -11.50 -6.62 6.53
N ASP A 258 -12.40 -5.87 7.18
CA ASP A 258 -12.75 -6.09 8.60
C ASP A 258 -13.51 -7.41 8.77
N VAL A 259 -14.54 -7.64 7.96
CA VAL A 259 -15.40 -8.85 8.05
C VAL A 259 -14.59 -10.12 7.79
N THR A 260 -13.65 -10.10 6.85
CA THR A 260 -12.79 -11.24 6.53
C THR A 260 -12.00 -11.72 7.75
N PHE A 261 -11.47 -10.80 8.55
CA PHE A 261 -10.77 -11.15 9.79
C PHE A 261 -11.66 -11.95 10.75
N TYR A 262 -12.88 -11.47 11.00
CA TYR A 262 -13.80 -12.14 11.92
C TYR A 262 -14.28 -13.50 11.39
N ILE A 263 -14.52 -13.63 10.09
CA ILE A 263 -14.86 -14.92 9.47
C ILE A 263 -13.72 -15.93 9.67
N LEU A 264 -12.49 -15.53 9.38
CA LEU A 264 -11.32 -16.42 9.57
C LEU A 264 -11.13 -16.80 11.03
N LEU A 265 -11.31 -15.85 11.95
CA LEU A 265 -11.24 -16.14 13.38
C LEU A 265 -12.29 -17.19 13.80
N LEU A 266 -13.54 -17.05 13.36
CA LEU A 266 -14.59 -18.04 13.64
C LEU A 266 -14.27 -19.42 13.05
N ILE A 267 -13.70 -19.48 11.85
CA ILE A 267 -13.25 -20.73 11.23
C ILE A 267 -12.16 -21.39 12.09
N VAL A 268 -11.17 -20.63 12.54
CA VAL A 268 -10.09 -21.16 13.41
C VAL A 268 -10.65 -21.69 14.72
N ILE A 269 -11.54 -20.93 15.39
CA ILE A 269 -12.22 -21.35 16.62
C ILE A 269 -12.99 -22.66 16.40
N TYR A 270 -13.73 -22.76 15.30
CA TYR A 270 -14.47 -23.97 14.94
C TYR A 270 -13.53 -25.18 14.75
N PHE A 271 -12.41 -25.02 14.05
CA PHE A 271 -11.44 -26.10 13.88
C PHE A 271 -10.80 -26.53 15.21
N ILE A 272 -10.44 -25.59 16.08
CA ILE A 272 -9.93 -25.90 17.43
C ILE A 272 -10.98 -26.70 18.21
N TYR A 273 -12.24 -26.26 18.20
CA TYR A 273 -13.33 -26.99 18.84
C TYR A 273 -13.48 -28.42 18.31
N ARG A 274 -13.43 -28.61 17.00
CA ARG A 274 -13.51 -29.92 16.36
C ARG A 274 -12.34 -30.82 16.76
N LEU A 275 -11.13 -30.29 16.79
CA LEU A 275 -9.92 -31.00 17.20
C LEU A 275 -10.01 -31.42 18.68
N THR A 276 -10.40 -30.55 19.58
CA THR A 276 -10.54 -30.86 21.01
C THR A 276 -11.58 -31.94 21.26
N LYS A 277 -12.73 -31.85 20.57
CA LYS A 277 -13.77 -32.90 20.64
C LYS A 277 -13.27 -34.24 20.12
N PHE A 278 -12.53 -34.26 19.04
CA PHE A 278 -11.94 -35.48 18.47
C PHE A 278 -10.94 -36.15 19.41
N VAL A 279 -10.05 -35.36 20.02
CA VAL A 279 -9.07 -35.86 21.01
C VAL A 279 -9.78 -36.40 22.27
N SER A 280 -10.80 -35.69 22.76
CA SER A 280 -11.59 -36.12 23.92
C SER A 280 -12.29 -37.48 23.67
N ASN A 281 -12.93 -37.60 22.50
CA ASN A 281 -13.60 -38.86 22.14
C ASN A 281 -12.61 -40.03 22.03
N ARG A 282 -11.40 -39.81 21.50
CA ARG A 282 -10.35 -40.83 21.45
C ARG A 282 -9.90 -41.28 22.84
N LYS A 283 -9.78 -40.35 23.81
CA LYS A 283 -9.42 -40.67 25.19
C LYS A 283 -10.51 -41.52 25.87
N ILE A 284 -11.78 -41.17 25.67
CA ILE A 284 -12.91 -41.94 26.20
C ILE A 284 -12.93 -43.36 25.62
N PHE A 285 -12.69 -43.50 24.31
CA PHE A 285 -12.64 -44.82 23.67
C PHE A 285 -11.50 -45.69 24.19
N LYS A 286 -10.27 -45.14 24.33
CA LYS A 286 -9.14 -45.85 24.93
C LYS A 286 -9.42 -46.33 26.36
N ASN A 287 -10.02 -45.46 27.19
CA ASN A 287 -10.35 -45.81 28.57
C ASN A 287 -11.48 -46.86 28.69
N LYS A 288 -12.36 -46.96 27.71
CA LYS A 288 -13.37 -48.05 27.64
C LYS A 288 -12.72 -49.39 27.26
N VAL A 289 -11.83 -49.41 26.27
CA VAL A 289 -11.16 -50.63 25.84
C VAL A 289 -10.27 -51.22 26.94
N LEU A 290 -9.56 -50.36 27.72
CA LEU A 290 -8.73 -50.77 28.83
C LEU A 290 -9.51 -51.28 30.08
N LYS A 291 -10.82 -51.04 30.18
CA LYS A 291 -11.68 -51.52 31.28
C LYS A 291 -12.39 -52.83 30.95
N THR A 292 -12.34 -53.27 29.69
CA THR A 292 -12.99 -54.50 29.21
C THR A 292 -12.00 -55.62 28.88
N SER A 293 -10.70 -55.34 29.02
CA SER A 293 -9.60 -56.32 29.02
C SER A 293 -9.15 -56.60 30.46
#